data_04d8d903092f855db3fbd46ecab2e8e2
#
_entry.id   04d8d903092f855db3fbd46ecab2e8e2
#
_cell.length_a   1.000
_cell.length_b   1.000
_cell.length_c   1.000
_cell.angle_alpha   90.00
_cell.angle_beta   90.00
_cell.angle_gamma   90.00
#
_symmetry.space_group_name_H-M   'P 1'
#
loop_
_entity.id
_entity.type
_entity.pdbx_description
1 polymer ?
#
loop_
_entity_poly.entity_id
_entity_poly.type
_entity_poly.pdbx_seq_one_letter_code
_entity_poly.pdbx_strand_id
1 'polypeptide(L)'
;INTTNTFFMAVKIAVIALYALMIIIVGIYGLKRTKSFNDFFLGGGNVGPWMTAFSYGTAYFSAVLFIGFAGKIGWSFGLSGLWIALFNAVVGVFGVWAFFGWKIKKMSGEYGVSTMSEFLEKRYSSPFLKMAAVAVIFIFMIPYSAAVFMGLSYLFESSFGIEYWQALLFMGIFTAIYIVLGGYKSMALIDMIFGMIMTVSVIILYFFATNKGGGIPNIVDTLAAIQPKLAKPVGPPGFWPLFSLVFLTSVAPFAMPQLVQKFYAIRDKKSVKVGMFASTIFAVLIGGVAYFLGSTTRIFLSPENSPNTFADGKPIFDKLMPELLTSIIPPSLSVIILLLILSASMSTLAALVLISSSSVTKDFYAGFVKKDASDKSLTILMRVMSGVFVLLAVLLALVEFDVIVEILGISWGAIGAFFLGPFVWGLFSKKVNRNGAVASALLGLGTCLVLYFMGVGVETGVRVPWYFTSPGAGTIGMLVSLFVNPIVSLVGVNNK
;
A
#
# COMPACT_ATOMS: atom_id res chain seq x y z
N ILE A 1 -27.24 2.35 -31.06
CA ILE A 1 -25.86 2.43 -30.51
C ILE A 1 -25.53 3.93 -30.42
N ASN A 2 -25.42 4.45 -29.21
CA ASN A 2 -25.32 5.88 -28.97
C ASN A 2 -23.89 6.34 -29.34
N THR A 3 -23.75 7.10 -30.44
CA THR A 3 -22.47 7.58 -31.00
C THR A 3 -21.59 8.27 -29.93
N THR A 4 -22.23 8.92 -28.95
CA THR A 4 -21.57 9.57 -27.81
C THR A 4 -20.85 8.56 -26.90
N ASN A 5 -21.47 7.42 -26.58
CA ASN A 5 -20.83 6.39 -25.75
C ASN A 5 -19.65 5.72 -26.46
N THR A 6 -19.77 5.50 -27.77
CA THR A 6 -18.66 4.96 -28.60
C THR A 6 -17.48 5.93 -28.63
N PHE A 7 -17.72 7.23 -28.72
CA PHE A 7 -16.68 8.25 -28.70
C PHE A 7 -15.92 8.27 -27.34
N PHE A 8 -16.64 8.27 -26.21
CA PHE A 8 -15.98 8.25 -24.90
C PHE A 8 -15.22 6.95 -24.64
N MET A 9 -15.71 5.82 -25.14
CA MET A 9 -14.99 4.55 -25.07
C MET A 9 -13.68 4.60 -25.86
N ALA A 10 -13.71 5.15 -27.07
CA ALA A 10 -12.52 5.34 -27.90
C ALA A 10 -11.48 6.25 -27.22
N VAL A 11 -11.93 7.33 -26.57
CA VAL A 11 -11.06 8.23 -25.78
C VAL A 11 -10.40 7.49 -24.61
N LYS A 12 -11.16 6.66 -23.85
CA LYS A 12 -10.60 5.86 -22.75
C LYS A 12 -9.52 4.91 -23.26
N ILE A 13 -9.79 4.19 -24.34
CA ILE A 13 -8.83 3.24 -24.96
C ILE A 13 -7.57 3.99 -25.44
N ALA A 14 -7.74 5.13 -26.13
CA ALA A 14 -6.61 5.92 -26.61
C ALA A 14 -5.72 6.42 -25.48
N VAL A 15 -6.31 6.89 -24.36
CA VAL A 15 -5.54 7.35 -23.20
C VAL A 15 -4.83 6.22 -22.50
N ILE A 16 -5.45 5.03 -22.37
CA ILE A 16 -4.77 3.84 -21.81
C ILE A 16 -3.61 3.41 -22.72
N ALA A 17 -3.79 3.46 -24.04
CA ALA A 17 -2.72 3.13 -24.99
C ALA A 17 -1.55 4.12 -24.88
N LEU A 18 -1.82 5.43 -24.77
CA LEU A 18 -0.80 6.46 -24.54
C LEU A 18 -0.08 6.27 -23.17
N TYR A 19 -0.84 5.94 -22.12
CA TYR A 19 -0.30 5.63 -20.80
C TYR A 19 0.62 4.41 -20.85
N ALA A 20 0.20 3.32 -21.52
CA ALA A 20 1.01 2.13 -21.71
C ALA A 20 2.28 2.43 -22.53
N LEU A 21 2.17 3.20 -23.60
CA LEU A 21 3.31 3.63 -24.41
C LEU A 21 4.33 4.44 -23.59
N MET A 22 3.86 5.37 -22.76
CA MET A 22 4.72 6.15 -21.86
C MET A 22 5.49 5.23 -20.90
N ILE A 23 4.83 4.26 -20.27
CA ILE A 23 5.46 3.29 -19.38
C ILE A 23 6.53 2.48 -20.11
N ILE A 24 6.23 1.99 -21.32
CA ILE A 24 7.18 1.20 -22.13
C ILE A 24 8.40 2.05 -22.51
N ILE A 25 8.21 3.29 -22.96
CA ILE A 25 9.29 4.21 -23.30
C ILE A 25 10.22 4.44 -22.11
N VAL A 26 9.64 4.76 -20.93
CA VAL A 26 10.44 5.00 -19.72
C VAL A 26 11.09 3.69 -19.24
N GLY A 27 10.42 2.55 -19.37
CA GLY A 27 10.98 1.23 -19.09
C GLY A 27 12.22 0.93 -19.94
N ILE A 28 12.14 1.13 -21.25
CA ILE A 28 13.26 0.97 -22.20
C ILE A 28 14.41 1.94 -21.88
N TYR A 29 14.08 3.21 -21.56
CA TYR A 29 15.07 4.19 -21.14
C TYR A 29 15.84 3.72 -19.90
N GLY A 30 15.14 3.17 -18.90
CA GLY A 30 15.75 2.63 -17.70
C GLY A 30 16.61 1.39 -17.96
N LEU A 31 16.15 0.47 -18.83
CA LEU A 31 16.94 -0.70 -19.24
C LEU A 31 18.32 -0.30 -19.75
N LYS A 32 18.38 0.72 -20.62
CA LYS A 32 19.64 1.21 -21.20
C LYS A 32 20.59 1.84 -20.16
N ARG A 33 20.06 2.27 -19.01
CA ARG A 33 20.83 2.92 -17.93
C ARG A 33 21.13 2.02 -16.73
N THR A 34 20.56 0.83 -16.69
CA THR A 34 20.82 -0.18 -15.66
C THR A 34 22.04 -1.02 -16.05
N LYS A 35 23.18 -0.80 -15.38
CA LYS A 35 24.44 -1.48 -15.66
C LYS A 35 24.79 -2.56 -14.63
N SER A 36 24.23 -2.46 -13.41
CA SER A 36 24.52 -3.37 -12.30
C SER A 36 23.23 -3.85 -11.64
N PHE A 37 23.31 -4.89 -10.83
CA PHE A 37 22.20 -5.33 -9.99
C PHE A 37 21.76 -4.22 -9.02
N ASN A 38 22.71 -3.46 -8.46
CA ASN A 38 22.41 -2.35 -7.56
C ASN A 38 21.68 -1.20 -8.27
N ASP A 39 22.01 -0.92 -9.54
CA ASP A 39 21.25 0.05 -10.34
C ASP A 39 19.81 -0.41 -10.56
N PHE A 40 19.63 -1.70 -10.83
CA PHE A 40 18.29 -2.29 -11.00
C PHE A 40 17.48 -2.23 -9.71
N PHE A 41 18.08 -2.55 -8.58
CA PHE A 41 17.40 -2.71 -7.29
C PHE A 41 17.19 -1.40 -6.53
N LEU A 42 18.17 -0.45 -6.54
CA LEU A 42 18.14 0.81 -5.78
C LEU A 42 18.41 2.08 -6.60
N GLY A 43 18.51 1.95 -7.92
CA GLY A 43 18.85 3.10 -8.77
C GLY A 43 20.24 3.67 -8.49
N GLY A 44 21.16 2.82 -8.01
CA GLY A 44 22.52 3.23 -7.61
C GLY A 44 22.60 4.02 -6.31
N GLY A 45 21.52 4.10 -5.52
CA GLY A 45 21.49 4.82 -4.24
C GLY A 45 21.60 6.35 -4.36
N ASN A 46 21.28 6.92 -5.51
CA ASN A 46 21.42 8.37 -5.82
C ASN A 46 20.15 8.96 -6.42
N VAL A 47 19.00 8.67 -5.82
CA VAL A 47 17.69 9.17 -6.27
C VAL A 47 17.41 10.55 -5.68
N GLY A 48 16.99 11.47 -6.55
CA GLY A 48 16.74 12.87 -6.17
C GLY A 48 15.48 13.05 -5.32
N PRO A 49 15.31 14.24 -4.71
CA PRO A 49 14.29 14.49 -3.69
C PRO A 49 12.85 14.32 -4.20
N TRP A 50 12.52 14.86 -5.34
CA TRP A 50 11.16 14.81 -5.92
C TRP A 50 10.78 13.40 -6.35
N MET A 51 11.70 12.68 -7.01
CA MET A 51 11.47 11.28 -7.39
C MET A 51 11.26 10.41 -6.15
N THR A 52 12.05 10.61 -5.09
CA THR A 52 11.89 9.84 -3.85
C THR A 52 10.58 10.21 -3.13
N ALA A 53 10.21 11.49 -3.09
CA ALA A 53 8.97 11.96 -2.47
C ALA A 53 7.73 11.34 -3.13
N PHE A 54 7.63 11.45 -4.45
CA PHE A 54 6.51 10.88 -5.19
C PHE A 54 6.54 9.35 -5.15
N SER A 55 7.72 8.73 -5.27
CA SER A 55 7.84 7.27 -5.19
C SER A 55 7.44 6.71 -3.81
N TYR A 56 7.70 7.46 -2.72
CA TYR A 56 7.20 7.11 -1.40
C TYR A 56 5.68 7.27 -1.32
N GLY A 57 5.16 8.43 -1.72
CA GLY A 57 3.74 8.74 -1.65
C GLY A 57 2.87 7.82 -2.50
N THR A 58 3.25 7.57 -3.74
CA THR A 58 2.50 6.70 -4.67
C THR A 58 2.59 5.22 -4.29
N ALA A 59 3.68 4.78 -3.66
CA ALA A 59 3.78 3.43 -3.12
C ALA A 59 2.95 3.24 -1.83
N TYR A 60 2.72 4.32 -1.08
CA TYR A 60 1.88 4.31 0.12
C TYR A 60 0.39 4.32 -0.23
N PHE A 61 -0.03 5.18 -1.18
CA PHE A 61 -1.42 5.38 -1.57
C PHE A 61 -1.73 4.68 -2.89
N SER A 62 -2.25 3.47 -2.80
CA SER A 62 -2.59 2.61 -3.95
C SER A 62 -4.08 2.64 -4.31
N ALA A 63 -4.48 1.85 -5.30
CA ALA A 63 -5.89 1.57 -5.59
C ALA A 63 -6.64 1.05 -4.36
N VAL A 64 -5.97 0.35 -3.45
CA VAL A 64 -6.54 -0.16 -2.20
C VAL A 64 -7.13 0.98 -1.35
N LEU A 65 -6.46 2.16 -1.32
CA LEU A 65 -7.01 3.34 -0.64
C LEU A 65 -8.32 3.79 -1.29
N PHE A 66 -8.33 3.99 -2.60
CA PHE A 66 -9.48 4.57 -3.30
C PHE A 66 -10.65 3.60 -3.39
N ILE A 67 -10.39 2.33 -3.72
CA ILE A 67 -11.45 1.35 -3.97
C ILE A 67 -11.88 0.68 -2.67
N GLY A 68 -10.95 0.08 -1.92
CA GLY A 68 -11.26 -0.67 -0.71
C GLY A 68 -11.52 0.23 0.50
N PHE A 69 -10.48 0.95 0.95
CA PHE A 69 -10.57 1.72 2.20
C PHE A 69 -11.59 2.85 2.14
N ALA A 70 -11.54 3.72 1.12
CA ALA A 70 -12.45 4.84 1.03
C ALA A 70 -13.91 4.38 0.97
N GLY A 71 -14.22 3.33 0.21
CA GLY A 71 -15.57 2.78 0.11
C GLY A 71 -16.07 2.20 1.44
N LYS A 72 -15.39 1.19 1.97
CA LYS A 72 -15.80 0.51 3.22
C LYS A 72 -15.77 1.46 4.42
N ILE A 73 -14.70 2.24 4.58
CA ILE A 73 -14.55 3.15 5.70
C ILE A 73 -15.55 4.31 5.61
N GLY A 74 -15.67 4.93 4.43
CA GLY A 74 -16.61 6.02 4.23
C GLY A 74 -18.06 5.60 4.52
N TRP A 75 -18.48 4.45 4.00
CA TRP A 75 -19.80 3.89 4.27
C TRP A 75 -20.03 3.59 5.75
N SER A 76 -19.05 2.99 6.41
CA SER A 76 -19.19 2.51 7.79
C SER A 76 -18.97 3.61 8.83
N PHE A 77 -17.99 4.49 8.64
CA PHE A 77 -17.52 5.48 9.61
C PHE A 77 -17.91 6.92 9.27
N GLY A 78 -18.35 7.18 8.03
CA GLY A 78 -18.63 8.54 7.57
C GLY A 78 -17.38 9.43 7.64
N LEU A 79 -17.56 10.69 8.10
CA LEU A 79 -16.49 11.68 8.19
C LEU A 79 -15.38 11.31 9.19
N SER A 80 -15.65 10.42 10.15
CA SER A 80 -14.60 9.99 11.09
C SER A 80 -13.46 9.21 10.42
N GLY A 81 -13.66 8.69 9.19
CA GLY A 81 -12.59 8.13 8.35
C GLY A 81 -11.48 9.13 8.04
N LEU A 82 -11.74 10.44 8.09
CA LEU A 82 -10.72 11.48 7.89
C LEU A 82 -9.60 11.46 8.94
N TRP A 83 -9.83 10.90 10.13
CA TRP A 83 -8.75 10.68 11.10
C TRP A 83 -7.67 9.77 10.55
N ILE A 84 -8.03 8.77 9.74
CA ILE A 84 -7.05 7.88 9.10
C ILE A 84 -6.16 8.70 8.17
N ALA A 85 -6.75 9.58 7.33
CA ALA A 85 -5.98 10.45 6.44
C ALA A 85 -5.02 11.37 7.21
N LEU A 86 -5.52 12.00 8.27
CA LEU A 86 -4.72 12.91 9.09
C LEU A 86 -3.53 12.19 9.73
N PHE A 87 -3.75 11.05 10.39
CA PHE A 87 -2.68 10.31 11.05
C PHE A 87 -1.74 9.64 10.05
N ASN A 88 -2.23 9.20 8.89
CA ASN A 88 -1.37 8.71 7.81
C ASN A 88 -0.41 9.82 7.33
N ALA A 89 -0.89 11.05 7.17
CA ALA A 89 -0.03 12.16 6.75
C ALA A 89 0.96 12.58 7.84
N VAL A 90 0.50 12.74 9.10
CA VAL A 90 1.32 13.26 10.20
C VAL A 90 2.25 12.19 10.79
N VAL A 91 1.76 10.99 11.03
CA VAL A 91 2.53 9.91 11.64
C VAL A 91 3.18 9.03 10.56
N GLY A 92 2.36 8.49 9.65
CA GLY A 92 2.80 7.51 8.65
C GLY A 92 3.70 8.07 7.55
N VAL A 93 3.60 9.37 7.25
CA VAL A 93 4.46 10.03 6.26
C VAL A 93 5.43 10.98 6.95
N PHE A 94 4.97 12.11 7.50
CA PHE A 94 5.86 13.09 8.10
C PHE A 94 6.75 12.47 9.19
N GLY A 95 6.18 11.71 10.12
CA GLY A 95 6.92 11.05 11.20
C GLY A 95 7.98 10.07 10.69
N VAL A 96 7.62 9.24 9.69
CA VAL A 96 8.60 8.30 9.10
C VAL A 96 9.77 9.05 8.44
N TRP A 97 9.50 10.08 7.65
CA TRP A 97 10.56 10.88 7.04
C TRP A 97 11.43 11.61 8.06
N ALA A 98 10.80 12.23 9.08
CA ALA A 98 11.48 13.03 10.08
C ALA A 98 12.42 12.19 10.96
N PHE A 99 11.93 11.05 11.45
CA PHE A 99 12.67 10.23 12.40
C PHE A 99 13.51 9.14 11.76
N PHE A 100 13.05 8.58 10.63
CA PHE A 100 13.68 7.41 10.00
C PHE A 100 14.46 7.74 8.73
N GLY A 101 14.02 8.70 7.94
CA GLY A 101 14.55 8.94 6.60
C GLY A 101 16.07 8.98 6.51
N TRP A 102 16.69 9.92 7.22
CA TRP A 102 18.17 10.01 7.23
C TRP A 102 18.84 8.92 8.04
N LYS A 103 18.19 8.45 9.11
CA LYS A 103 18.74 7.41 9.98
C LYS A 103 18.86 6.07 9.25
N ILE A 104 17.89 5.70 8.42
CA ILE A 104 17.96 4.51 7.57
C ILE A 104 19.11 4.64 6.57
N LYS A 105 19.25 5.79 5.90
CA LYS A 105 20.34 6.01 4.93
C LYS A 105 21.71 5.91 5.60
N LYS A 106 21.87 6.54 6.76
CA LYS A 106 23.13 6.49 7.52
C LYS A 106 23.45 5.06 7.95
N MET A 107 22.49 4.37 8.54
CA MET A 107 22.61 2.98 8.96
C MET A 107 22.95 2.05 7.79
N SER A 108 22.32 2.25 6.63
CA SER A 108 22.63 1.49 5.41
C SER A 108 24.13 1.55 5.05
N GLY A 109 24.73 2.75 5.14
CA GLY A 109 26.19 2.92 4.93
C GLY A 109 27.04 2.28 6.03
N GLU A 110 26.64 2.43 7.30
CA GLU A 110 27.38 1.90 8.46
C GLU A 110 27.43 0.36 8.48
N TYR A 111 26.32 -0.30 8.17
CA TYR A 111 26.24 -1.78 8.15
C TYR A 111 26.53 -2.41 6.78
N GLY A 112 26.64 -1.60 5.71
CA GLY A 112 26.79 -2.09 4.35
C GLY A 112 25.59 -2.88 3.87
N VAL A 113 24.38 -2.46 4.24
CA VAL A 113 23.11 -3.16 3.95
C VAL A 113 22.21 -2.33 3.06
N SER A 114 21.36 -2.98 2.29
CA SER A 114 20.42 -2.35 1.37
C SER A 114 19.00 -2.93 1.42
N THR A 115 18.76 -3.87 2.34
CA THR A 115 17.44 -4.43 2.64
C THR A 115 17.19 -4.46 4.15
N MET A 116 15.90 -4.53 4.53
CA MET A 116 15.53 -4.71 5.94
C MET A 116 15.99 -6.07 6.48
N SER A 117 15.93 -7.11 5.67
CA SER A 117 16.38 -8.47 6.04
C SER A 117 17.89 -8.48 6.35
N GLU A 118 18.71 -7.85 5.51
CA GLU A 118 20.15 -7.68 5.77
C GLU A 118 20.42 -6.86 7.03
N PHE A 119 19.65 -5.79 7.26
CA PHE A 119 19.78 -5.00 8.48
C PHE A 119 19.53 -5.84 9.73
N LEU A 120 18.45 -6.61 9.76
CA LEU A 120 18.15 -7.48 10.91
C LEU A 120 19.25 -8.51 11.14
N GLU A 121 19.77 -9.13 10.07
CA GLU A 121 20.91 -10.05 10.17
C GLU A 121 22.14 -9.38 10.80
N LYS A 122 22.57 -8.25 10.24
CA LYS A 122 23.77 -7.56 10.66
C LYS A 122 23.64 -6.95 12.06
N ARG A 123 22.50 -6.30 12.33
CA ARG A 123 22.25 -5.62 13.61
C ARG A 123 22.17 -6.59 14.79
N TYR A 124 21.62 -7.78 14.58
CA TYR A 124 21.39 -8.77 15.63
C TYR A 124 22.26 -10.02 15.50
N SER A 125 23.17 -10.06 14.53
CA SER A 125 23.99 -11.24 14.21
C SER A 125 23.15 -12.52 14.09
N SER A 126 22.01 -12.44 13.39
CA SER A 126 21.00 -13.49 13.33
C SER A 126 20.60 -13.84 11.89
N PRO A 127 21.24 -14.88 11.29
CA PRO A 127 20.78 -15.42 10.00
C PRO A 127 19.32 -15.89 10.02
N PHE A 128 18.84 -16.35 11.18
CA PHE A 128 17.44 -16.74 11.36
C PHE A 128 16.49 -15.57 11.11
N LEU A 129 16.76 -14.38 11.67
CA LEU A 129 15.91 -13.19 11.44
C LEU A 129 15.90 -12.79 9.96
N LYS A 130 17.01 -12.92 9.25
CA LYS A 130 17.06 -12.66 7.81
C LYS A 130 16.18 -13.64 7.04
N MET A 131 16.31 -14.95 7.33
CA MET A 131 15.50 -15.99 6.67
C MET A 131 14.02 -15.80 6.94
N ALA A 132 13.63 -15.55 8.19
CA ALA A 132 12.26 -15.29 8.59
C ALA A 132 11.72 -14.01 7.93
N ALA A 133 12.53 -12.94 7.86
CA ALA A 133 12.17 -11.70 7.18
C ALA A 133 11.89 -11.91 5.68
N VAL A 134 12.72 -12.69 4.99
CA VAL A 134 12.50 -13.07 3.59
C VAL A 134 11.17 -13.79 3.42
N ALA A 135 10.89 -14.77 4.27
CA ALA A 135 9.64 -15.53 4.20
C ALA A 135 8.42 -14.64 4.45
N VAL A 136 8.46 -13.78 5.47
CA VAL A 136 7.37 -12.85 5.80
C VAL A 136 7.13 -11.84 4.67
N ILE A 137 8.19 -11.25 4.09
CA ILE A 137 8.06 -10.34 2.95
C ILE A 137 7.40 -11.07 1.79
N PHE A 138 7.93 -12.21 1.37
CA PHE A 138 7.44 -12.90 0.19
C PHE A 138 5.99 -13.34 0.37
N ILE A 139 5.64 -13.97 1.50
CA ILE A 139 4.31 -14.53 1.76
C ILE A 139 3.26 -13.40 1.88
N PHE A 140 3.50 -12.38 2.69
CA PHE A 140 2.48 -11.37 2.98
C PHE A 140 2.41 -10.22 1.98
N MET A 141 3.40 -10.06 1.08
CA MET A 141 3.27 -9.14 -0.04
C MET A 141 2.37 -9.68 -1.16
N ILE A 142 2.16 -11.01 -1.25
CA ILE A 142 1.25 -11.62 -2.23
C ILE A 142 -0.19 -11.16 -2.02
N PRO A 143 -0.83 -11.31 -0.83
CA PRO A 143 -2.18 -10.83 -0.61
C PRO A 143 -2.29 -9.31 -0.73
N TYR A 144 -1.28 -8.54 -0.35
CA TYR A 144 -1.28 -7.10 -0.60
C TYR A 144 -1.36 -6.79 -2.10
N SER A 145 -0.54 -7.46 -2.92
CA SER A 145 -0.58 -7.27 -4.37
C SER A 145 -1.89 -7.76 -4.98
N ALA A 146 -2.47 -8.85 -4.46
CA ALA A 146 -3.78 -9.33 -4.85
C ALA A 146 -4.87 -8.27 -4.59
N ALA A 147 -4.87 -7.63 -3.43
CA ALA A 147 -5.79 -6.54 -3.10
C ALA A 147 -5.68 -5.35 -4.08
N VAL A 148 -4.46 -5.00 -4.51
CA VAL A 148 -4.25 -3.94 -5.52
C VAL A 148 -4.80 -4.36 -6.89
N PHE A 149 -4.58 -5.62 -7.31
CA PHE A 149 -5.15 -6.16 -8.55
C PHE A 149 -6.68 -6.22 -8.51
N MET A 150 -7.28 -6.61 -7.38
CA MET A 150 -8.73 -6.61 -7.20
C MET A 150 -9.31 -5.20 -7.39
N GLY A 151 -8.77 -4.20 -6.71
CA GLY A 151 -9.24 -2.82 -6.83
C GLY A 151 -9.15 -2.30 -8.27
N LEU A 152 -8.07 -2.63 -8.98
CA LEU A 152 -7.89 -2.25 -10.37
C LEU A 152 -8.89 -2.97 -11.28
N SER A 153 -9.13 -4.26 -11.03
CA SER A 153 -10.04 -5.08 -11.84
C SER A 153 -11.50 -4.64 -11.67
N TYR A 154 -11.95 -4.31 -10.47
CA TYR A 154 -13.29 -3.74 -10.24
C TYR A 154 -13.52 -2.41 -10.97
N LEU A 155 -12.46 -1.57 -11.03
CA LEU A 155 -12.56 -0.34 -11.81
C LEU A 155 -12.71 -0.62 -13.32
N PHE A 156 -11.95 -1.58 -13.86
CA PHE A 156 -12.03 -1.94 -15.27
C PHE A 156 -13.36 -2.61 -15.62
N GLU A 157 -13.86 -3.50 -14.77
CA GLU A 157 -15.20 -4.07 -14.86
C GLU A 157 -16.26 -2.96 -14.97
N SER A 158 -16.27 -2.02 -14.03
CA SER A 158 -17.21 -0.89 -14.02
C SER A 158 -17.04 0.07 -15.20
N SER A 159 -15.80 0.32 -15.65
CA SER A 159 -15.50 1.33 -16.68
C SER A 159 -15.69 0.83 -18.11
N PHE A 160 -15.50 -0.46 -18.36
CA PHE A 160 -15.51 -1.07 -19.70
C PHE A 160 -16.59 -2.14 -19.89
N GLY A 161 -17.27 -2.56 -18.83
CA GLY A 161 -18.27 -3.62 -18.87
C GLY A 161 -17.69 -4.99 -19.25
N ILE A 162 -16.42 -5.24 -18.91
CA ILE A 162 -15.75 -6.54 -19.10
C ILE A 162 -15.84 -7.34 -17.80
N GLU A 163 -15.70 -8.66 -17.91
CA GLU A 163 -15.70 -9.55 -16.74
C GLU A 163 -14.48 -9.29 -15.84
N TYR A 164 -14.66 -9.42 -14.52
CA TYR A 164 -13.60 -9.23 -13.53
C TYR A 164 -12.30 -9.99 -13.87
N TRP A 165 -12.40 -11.29 -14.21
CA TRP A 165 -11.25 -12.12 -14.53
C TRP A 165 -10.51 -11.66 -15.80
N GLN A 166 -11.22 -11.10 -16.77
CA GLN A 166 -10.61 -10.55 -18.00
C GLN A 166 -9.79 -9.30 -17.68
N ALA A 167 -10.34 -8.40 -16.85
CA ALA A 167 -9.64 -7.23 -16.35
C ALA A 167 -8.38 -7.64 -15.58
N LEU A 168 -8.52 -8.62 -14.68
CA LEU A 168 -7.42 -9.12 -13.84
C LEU A 168 -6.30 -9.73 -14.68
N LEU A 169 -6.62 -10.56 -15.66
CA LEU A 169 -5.63 -11.18 -16.55
C LEU A 169 -4.89 -10.12 -17.38
N PHE A 170 -5.64 -9.18 -17.97
CA PHE A 170 -5.06 -8.07 -18.74
C PHE A 170 -4.08 -7.26 -17.89
N MET A 171 -4.48 -6.86 -16.68
CA MET A 171 -3.66 -6.07 -15.79
C MET A 171 -2.47 -6.85 -15.24
N GLY A 172 -2.62 -8.14 -14.99
CA GLY A 172 -1.53 -9.03 -14.59
C GLY A 172 -0.43 -9.12 -15.64
N ILE A 173 -0.80 -9.36 -16.90
CA ILE A 173 0.14 -9.40 -18.03
C ILE A 173 0.82 -8.04 -18.23
N PHE A 174 0.05 -6.96 -18.23
CA PHE A 174 0.57 -5.61 -18.40
C PHE A 174 1.57 -5.24 -17.30
N THR A 175 1.24 -5.55 -16.05
CA THR A 175 2.11 -5.32 -14.88
C THR A 175 3.39 -6.14 -14.98
N ALA A 176 3.30 -7.42 -15.35
CA ALA A 176 4.46 -8.30 -15.51
C ALA A 176 5.44 -7.76 -16.57
N ILE A 177 4.94 -7.34 -17.73
CA ILE A 177 5.76 -6.73 -18.79
C ILE A 177 6.47 -5.48 -18.28
N TYR A 178 5.75 -4.59 -17.64
CA TYR A 178 6.27 -3.33 -17.13
C TYR A 178 7.40 -3.53 -16.11
N ILE A 179 7.20 -4.42 -15.14
CA ILE A 179 8.14 -4.63 -14.04
C ILE A 179 9.39 -5.39 -14.51
N VAL A 180 9.22 -6.39 -15.38
CA VAL A 180 10.35 -7.14 -15.94
C VAL A 180 11.28 -6.26 -16.78
N LEU A 181 10.73 -5.27 -17.48
CA LEU A 181 11.51 -4.32 -18.29
C LEU A 181 12.18 -3.25 -17.43
N GLY A 182 11.49 -2.75 -16.40
CA GLY A 182 11.95 -1.63 -15.58
C GLY A 182 13.07 -1.99 -14.60
N GLY A 183 13.59 -0.97 -13.92
CA GLY A 183 14.43 -1.06 -12.73
C GLY A 183 14.05 0.11 -11.84
N TYR A 184 14.62 0.20 -10.63
CA TYR A 184 14.23 1.18 -9.61
C TYR A 184 14.24 2.63 -10.13
N LYS A 185 15.24 3.02 -10.93
CA LYS A 185 15.37 4.40 -11.44
C LYS A 185 14.26 4.77 -12.43
N SER A 186 13.87 3.83 -13.30
CA SER A 186 12.72 4.02 -14.19
C SER A 186 11.42 4.09 -13.41
N MET A 187 11.26 3.18 -12.45
CA MET A 187 10.11 3.15 -11.57
C MET A 187 9.97 4.48 -10.81
N ALA A 188 11.03 5.01 -10.20
CA ALA A 188 10.98 6.28 -9.48
C ALA A 188 10.66 7.49 -10.38
N LEU A 189 11.08 7.48 -11.64
CA LEU A 189 10.70 8.51 -12.62
C LEU A 189 9.22 8.40 -13.00
N ILE A 190 8.73 7.19 -13.24
CA ILE A 190 7.32 6.93 -13.52
C ILE A 190 6.46 7.30 -12.31
N ASP A 191 6.88 6.96 -11.09
CA ASP A 191 6.19 7.31 -9.85
C ASP A 191 6.00 8.82 -9.69
N MET A 192 6.97 9.62 -10.15
CA MET A 192 6.84 11.08 -10.15
C MET A 192 5.72 11.53 -11.11
N ILE A 193 5.64 10.96 -12.31
CA ILE A 193 4.58 11.23 -13.28
C ILE A 193 3.22 10.79 -12.71
N PHE A 194 3.17 9.60 -12.14
CA PHE A 194 1.97 9.06 -11.50
C PHE A 194 1.48 9.94 -10.35
N GLY A 195 2.39 10.39 -9.50
CA GLY A 195 2.05 11.30 -8.41
C GLY A 195 1.45 12.62 -8.88
N MET A 196 1.95 13.18 -9.98
CA MET A 196 1.35 14.37 -10.61
C MET A 196 -0.06 14.08 -11.15
N ILE A 197 -0.24 12.97 -11.87
CA ILE A 197 -1.55 12.54 -12.37
C ILE A 197 -2.54 12.37 -11.20
N MET A 198 -2.13 11.66 -10.15
CA MET A 198 -2.95 11.46 -8.95
C MET A 198 -3.34 12.78 -8.30
N THR A 199 -2.39 13.71 -8.14
CA THR A 199 -2.64 15.03 -7.53
C THR A 199 -3.70 15.81 -8.30
N VAL A 200 -3.55 15.91 -9.62
CA VAL A 200 -4.53 16.62 -10.47
C VAL A 200 -5.89 15.93 -10.41
N SER A 201 -5.90 14.61 -10.51
CA SER A 201 -7.14 13.82 -10.51
C SER A 201 -7.95 13.99 -9.23
N VAL A 202 -7.31 13.91 -8.04
CA VAL A 202 -8.03 14.05 -6.77
C VAL A 202 -8.55 15.48 -6.55
N ILE A 203 -7.85 16.50 -7.02
CA ILE A 203 -8.34 17.89 -6.96
C ILE A 203 -9.62 18.03 -7.79
N ILE A 204 -9.63 17.49 -9.01
CA ILE A 204 -10.82 17.50 -9.87
C ILE A 204 -11.97 16.75 -9.21
N LEU A 205 -11.72 15.53 -8.71
CA LEU A 205 -12.72 14.72 -8.00
C LEU A 205 -13.31 15.44 -6.81
N TYR A 206 -12.48 16.11 -6.01
CA TYR A 206 -12.94 16.88 -4.85
C TYR A 206 -13.94 17.98 -5.24
N PHE A 207 -13.63 18.75 -6.28
CA PHE A 207 -14.52 19.83 -6.75
C PHE A 207 -15.84 19.28 -7.29
N PHE A 208 -15.81 18.19 -8.07
CA PHE A 208 -17.04 17.60 -8.58
C PHE A 208 -17.92 17.01 -7.46
N ALA A 209 -17.34 16.29 -6.51
CA ALA A 209 -18.08 15.73 -5.38
C ALA A 209 -18.69 16.82 -4.49
N THR A 210 -17.91 17.87 -4.20
CA THR A 210 -18.37 18.99 -3.38
C THR A 210 -19.50 19.74 -4.06
N ASN A 211 -19.38 20.04 -5.36
CA ASN A 211 -20.45 20.69 -6.13
C ASN A 211 -21.70 19.83 -6.20
N LYS A 212 -21.57 18.55 -6.50
CA LYS A 212 -22.71 17.62 -6.57
C LYS A 212 -23.43 17.47 -5.21
N GLY A 213 -22.66 17.53 -4.12
CA GLY A 213 -23.18 17.51 -2.75
C GLY A 213 -23.75 18.82 -2.24
N GLY A 214 -23.78 19.88 -3.06
CA GLY A 214 -24.27 21.21 -2.62
C GLY A 214 -23.37 21.94 -1.64
N GLY A 215 -22.07 21.63 -1.64
CA GLY A 215 -21.07 22.18 -0.72
C GLY A 215 -20.81 21.31 0.50
N ILE A 216 -19.69 21.58 1.18
CA ILE A 216 -19.30 20.82 2.39
C ILE A 216 -20.36 20.87 3.50
N PRO A 217 -20.94 22.04 3.84
CA PRO A 217 -21.99 22.10 4.88
C PRO A 217 -23.16 21.18 4.57
N ASN A 218 -23.68 21.21 3.35
CA ASN A 218 -24.80 20.37 2.94
C ASN A 218 -24.47 18.87 2.98
N ILE A 219 -23.23 18.49 2.63
CA ILE A 219 -22.75 17.10 2.74
C ILE A 219 -22.76 16.65 4.21
N VAL A 220 -22.28 17.49 5.13
CA VAL A 220 -22.23 17.18 6.56
C VAL A 220 -23.65 17.04 7.12
N ASP A 221 -24.56 17.98 6.78
CA ASP A 221 -25.95 17.98 7.23
C ASP A 221 -26.70 16.75 6.69
N THR A 222 -26.50 16.41 5.41
CA THR A 222 -27.10 15.22 4.80
C THR A 222 -26.64 13.93 5.46
N LEU A 223 -25.33 13.81 5.73
CA LEU A 223 -24.80 12.65 6.48
C LEU A 223 -25.36 12.56 7.88
N ALA A 224 -25.50 13.70 8.58
CA ALA A 224 -26.09 13.76 9.91
C ALA A 224 -27.58 13.38 9.89
N ALA A 225 -28.31 13.74 8.83
CA ALA A 225 -29.71 13.36 8.63
C ALA A 225 -29.88 11.85 8.36
N ILE A 226 -28.98 11.24 7.58
CA ILE A 226 -28.97 9.77 7.35
C ILE A 226 -28.71 9.03 8.67
N GLN A 227 -27.66 9.41 9.36
CA GLN A 227 -27.31 8.88 10.67
C GLN A 227 -26.40 9.87 11.42
N PRO A 228 -26.82 10.44 12.56
CA PRO A 228 -26.08 11.49 13.27
C PRO A 228 -24.62 11.14 13.57
N LYS A 229 -24.32 9.87 13.84
CA LYS A 229 -22.93 9.41 14.11
C LYS A 229 -22.00 9.49 12.90
N LEU A 230 -22.50 9.54 11.66
CA LEU A 230 -21.66 9.66 10.46
C LEU A 230 -20.95 11.01 10.35
N ALA A 231 -21.52 12.05 10.97
CA ALA A 231 -20.94 13.39 11.04
C ALA A 231 -20.19 13.67 12.37
N LYS A 232 -20.09 12.69 13.28
CA LYS A 232 -19.38 12.83 14.56
C LYS A 232 -17.91 12.46 14.44
N PRO A 233 -17.03 12.94 15.36
CA PRO A 233 -15.62 12.58 15.40
C PRO A 233 -15.35 11.09 15.53
N VAL A 234 -16.28 10.33 16.13
CA VAL A 234 -16.24 8.86 16.19
C VAL A 234 -17.50 8.32 15.54
N GLY A 235 -17.35 7.60 14.45
CA GLY A 235 -18.43 7.04 13.66
C GLY A 235 -19.14 5.83 14.30
N PRO A 236 -20.16 5.27 13.61
CA PRO A 236 -21.01 4.20 14.14
C PRO A 236 -20.29 2.97 14.68
N PRO A 237 -19.18 2.47 14.07
CA PRO A 237 -18.44 1.31 14.57
C PRO A 237 -17.77 1.54 15.93
N GLY A 238 -17.51 2.82 16.29
CA GLY A 238 -16.91 3.20 17.56
C GLY A 238 -15.42 3.44 17.53
N PHE A 239 -14.87 3.78 18.72
CA PHE A 239 -13.48 4.22 18.86
C PHE A 239 -12.45 3.12 18.52
N TRP A 240 -12.59 1.92 19.07
CA TRP A 240 -11.56 0.88 18.93
C TRP A 240 -11.39 0.38 17.49
N PRO A 241 -12.44 0.13 16.71
CA PRO A 241 -12.30 -0.14 15.27
C PRO A 241 -11.64 1.00 14.51
N LEU A 242 -11.98 2.27 14.81
CA LEU A 242 -11.33 3.43 14.19
C LEU A 242 -9.85 3.51 14.59
N PHE A 243 -9.54 3.35 15.87
CA PHE A 243 -8.17 3.35 16.39
C PHE A 243 -7.32 2.27 15.72
N SER A 244 -7.84 1.06 15.56
CA SER A 244 -7.09 -0.03 14.92
C SER A 244 -6.73 0.29 13.47
N LEU A 245 -7.65 0.88 12.71
CA LEU A 245 -7.40 1.33 11.34
C LEU A 245 -6.37 2.47 11.29
N VAL A 246 -6.52 3.47 12.15
CA VAL A 246 -5.57 4.59 12.27
C VAL A 246 -4.19 4.06 12.65
N PHE A 247 -4.09 3.22 13.67
CA PHE A 247 -2.82 2.69 14.15
C PHE A 247 -2.14 1.82 13.08
N LEU A 248 -2.86 0.85 12.53
CA LEU A 248 -2.34 -0.03 11.51
C LEU A 248 -1.77 0.77 10.33
N THR A 249 -2.56 1.66 9.76
CA THR A 249 -2.17 2.37 8.55
C THR A 249 -1.12 3.46 8.78
N SER A 250 -1.04 4.04 9.97
CA SER A 250 -0.09 5.12 10.28
C SER A 250 1.23 4.63 10.89
N VAL A 251 1.21 3.49 11.61
CA VAL A 251 2.41 2.98 12.31
C VAL A 251 3.12 1.88 11.51
N ALA A 252 2.39 1.02 10.80
CA ALA A 252 3.04 0.01 9.96
C ALA A 252 4.08 0.59 8.97
N PRO A 253 3.89 1.77 8.35
CA PRO A 253 4.89 2.39 7.46
C PRO A 253 6.29 2.56 8.03
N PHE A 254 6.42 2.63 9.35
CA PHE A 254 7.74 2.67 10.01
C PHE A 254 8.58 1.40 9.76
N ALA A 255 7.93 0.29 9.42
CA ALA A 255 8.56 -1.00 9.23
C ALA A 255 8.10 -1.73 7.94
N MET A 256 7.51 -1.01 6.99
CA MET A 256 7.11 -1.58 5.70
C MET A 256 8.28 -1.63 4.73
N PRO A 257 8.73 -2.83 4.29
CA PRO A 257 9.93 -2.99 3.47
C PRO A 257 9.92 -2.17 2.17
N GLN A 258 8.79 -2.08 1.45
CA GLN A 258 8.68 -1.32 0.21
C GLN A 258 8.78 0.19 0.41
N LEU A 259 8.39 0.72 1.58
CA LEU A 259 8.52 2.13 1.92
C LEU A 259 9.93 2.45 2.46
N VAL A 260 10.46 1.59 3.31
CA VAL A 260 11.81 1.69 3.87
C VAL A 260 12.87 1.64 2.76
N GLN A 261 12.66 0.85 1.68
CA GLN A 261 13.54 0.79 0.52
C GLN A 261 13.79 2.16 -0.11
N LYS A 262 12.81 3.06 -0.09
CA LYS A 262 12.95 4.40 -0.66
C LYS A 262 14.06 5.21 0.04
N PHE A 263 14.27 5.00 1.34
CA PHE A 263 15.35 5.67 2.09
C PHE A 263 16.74 5.07 1.85
N TYR A 264 16.85 3.80 1.48
CA TYR A 264 18.13 3.24 0.99
C TYR A 264 18.56 3.90 -0.32
N ALA A 265 17.60 4.20 -1.20
CA ALA A 265 17.86 4.76 -2.52
C ALA A 265 18.10 6.28 -2.52
N ILE A 266 17.74 7.01 -1.46
CA ILE A 266 17.82 8.48 -1.41
C ILE A 266 19.26 9.00 -1.46
N ARG A 267 19.48 10.15 -2.12
CA ARG A 267 20.82 10.69 -2.36
C ARG A 267 21.48 11.30 -1.10
N ASP A 268 20.80 12.24 -0.44
CA ASP A 268 21.38 13.07 0.62
C ASP A 268 20.33 13.56 1.65
N LYS A 269 20.82 14.19 2.74
CA LYS A 269 19.98 14.73 3.82
C LYS A 269 19.04 15.85 3.36
N LYS A 270 19.44 16.65 2.36
CA LYS A 270 18.58 17.69 1.79
C LYS A 270 17.39 17.06 1.08
N SER A 271 17.63 15.95 0.36
CA SER A 271 16.57 15.16 -0.28
C SER A 271 15.57 14.60 0.73
N VAL A 272 16.02 14.21 1.93
CA VAL A 272 15.11 13.81 3.02
C VAL A 272 14.19 14.95 3.45
N LYS A 273 14.72 16.17 3.64
CA LYS A 273 13.90 17.32 4.03
C LYS A 273 12.87 17.69 2.97
N VAL A 274 13.27 17.79 1.71
CA VAL A 274 12.34 18.07 0.61
C VAL A 274 11.30 16.97 0.47
N GLY A 275 11.73 15.69 0.54
CA GLY A 275 10.85 14.55 0.48
C GLY A 275 9.82 14.53 1.60
N MET A 276 10.21 14.87 2.81
CA MET A 276 9.33 14.95 3.98
C MET A 276 8.13 15.88 3.74
N PHE A 277 8.39 17.12 3.32
CA PHE A 277 7.30 18.08 3.08
C PHE A 277 6.48 17.72 1.87
N ALA A 278 7.12 17.38 0.74
CA ALA A 278 6.43 17.03 -0.50
C ALA A 278 5.54 15.79 -0.34
N SER A 279 6.06 14.72 0.29
CA SER A 279 5.26 13.51 0.55
C SER A 279 4.12 13.76 1.54
N THR A 280 4.32 14.64 2.54
CA THR A 280 3.27 14.95 3.51
C THR A 280 2.13 15.74 2.87
N ILE A 281 2.43 16.75 2.05
CA ILE A 281 1.40 17.50 1.30
C ILE A 281 0.65 16.55 0.36
N PHE A 282 1.37 15.68 -0.34
CA PHE A 282 0.78 14.65 -1.19
C PHE A 282 -0.15 13.73 -0.37
N ALA A 283 0.27 13.27 0.81
CA ALA A 283 -0.52 12.41 1.69
C ALA A 283 -1.81 13.07 2.19
N VAL A 284 -1.74 14.36 2.57
CA VAL A 284 -2.92 15.14 2.97
C VAL A 284 -3.92 15.23 1.82
N LEU A 285 -3.44 15.54 0.61
CA LEU A 285 -4.32 15.65 -0.55
C LEU A 285 -4.93 14.31 -0.93
N ILE A 286 -4.11 13.29 -1.16
CA ILE A 286 -4.58 11.98 -1.64
C ILE A 286 -5.47 11.30 -0.60
N GLY A 287 -4.99 11.17 0.64
CA GLY A 287 -5.73 10.52 1.72
C GLY A 287 -6.97 11.31 2.13
N GLY A 288 -6.82 12.64 2.30
CA GLY A 288 -7.93 13.52 2.68
C GLY A 288 -9.08 13.46 1.68
N VAL A 289 -8.78 13.61 0.40
CA VAL A 289 -9.82 13.56 -0.65
C VAL A 289 -10.40 12.15 -0.77
N ALA A 290 -9.60 11.09 -0.72
CA ALA A 290 -10.11 9.72 -0.84
C ALA A 290 -11.11 9.39 0.27
N TYR A 291 -10.78 9.64 1.54
CA TYR A 291 -11.70 9.38 2.65
C TYR A 291 -12.88 10.34 2.69
N PHE A 292 -12.71 11.59 2.25
CA PHE A 292 -13.83 12.52 2.08
C PHE A 292 -14.81 12.00 1.01
N LEU A 293 -14.35 11.61 -0.16
CA LEU A 293 -15.16 10.99 -1.21
C LEU A 293 -15.86 9.73 -0.69
N GLY A 294 -15.14 8.87 0.01
CA GLY A 294 -15.71 7.67 0.62
C GLY A 294 -16.88 7.98 1.55
N SER A 295 -16.78 9.05 2.35
CA SER A 295 -17.88 9.46 3.24
C SER A 295 -19.15 9.85 2.49
N THR A 296 -19.05 10.30 1.24
CA THR A 296 -20.20 10.69 0.41
C THR A 296 -20.92 9.50 -0.25
N THR A 297 -20.40 8.28 -0.14
CA THR A 297 -21.03 7.08 -0.73
C THR A 297 -22.48 6.90 -0.28
N ARG A 298 -22.78 7.12 1.01
CA ARG A 298 -24.15 7.05 1.55
C ARG A 298 -25.08 8.15 1.06
N ILE A 299 -24.54 9.25 0.54
CA ILE A 299 -25.35 10.35 -0.01
C ILE A 299 -25.75 10.04 -1.45
N PHE A 300 -24.83 9.49 -2.23
CA PHE A 300 -24.99 9.35 -3.67
C PHE A 300 -25.43 7.97 -4.14
N LEU A 301 -25.21 6.93 -3.32
CA LEU A 301 -25.50 5.54 -3.69
C LEU A 301 -26.58 4.93 -2.80
N SER A 302 -27.53 4.25 -3.43
CA SER A 302 -28.58 3.47 -2.78
C SER A 302 -28.92 2.22 -3.59
N PRO A 303 -29.59 1.20 -3.01
CA PRO A 303 -30.02 0.02 -3.77
C PRO A 303 -30.87 0.36 -4.99
N GLU A 304 -31.62 1.48 -4.96
CA GLU A 304 -32.53 1.90 -6.03
C GLU A 304 -31.77 2.52 -7.23
N ASN A 305 -30.74 3.34 -6.94
CA ASN A 305 -30.02 4.06 -8.00
C ASN A 305 -28.73 3.37 -8.46
N SER A 306 -28.21 2.42 -7.68
CA SER A 306 -26.95 1.71 -7.92
C SER A 306 -27.06 0.23 -7.56
N PRO A 307 -28.01 -0.53 -8.16
CA PRO A 307 -28.35 -1.89 -7.72
C PRO A 307 -27.17 -2.86 -7.78
N ASN A 308 -26.21 -2.67 -8.70
CA ASN A 308 -25.03 -3.53 -8.85
C ASN A 308 -24.00 -3.39 -7.71
N THR A 309 -24.16 -2.39 -6.83
CA THR A 309 -23.30 -2.16 -5.65
C THR A 309 -23.90 -2.67 -4.36
N PHE A 310 -25.09 -3.31 -4.46
CA PHE A 310 -25.76 -3.89 -3.31
C PHE A 310 -26.17 -5.33 -3.61
N ALA A 311 -26.10 -6.19 -2.59
CA ALA A 311 -26.61 -7.56 -2.60
C ALA A 311 -27.51 -7.71 -1.36
N ASP A 312 -28.76 -8.13 -1.55
CA ASP A 312 -29.76 -8.27 -0.48
C ASP A 312 -29.88 -7.00 0.40
N GLY A 313 -29.81 -5.82 -0.23
CA GLY A 313 -29.87 -4.53 0.45
C GLY A 313 -28.61 -4.14 1.22
N LYS A 314 -27.54 -4.97 1.19
CA LYS A 314 -26.26 -4.70 1.83
C LYS A 314 -25.23 -4.22 0.82
N PRO A 315 -24.34 -3.27 1.17
CA PRO A 315 -23.33 -2.78 0.25
C PRO A 315 -22.26 -3.83 -0.05
N ILE A 316 -21.89 -3.94 -1.31
CA ILE A 316 -20.68 -4.62 -1.78
C ILE A 316 -19.56 -3.58 -1.71
N PHE A 317 -18.80 -3.59 -0.62
CA PHE A 317 -17.90 -2.49 -0.24
C PHE A 317 -16.91 -2.10 -1.35
N ASP A 318 -16.33 -3.07 -2.03
CA ASP A 318 -15.30 -2.82 -3.06
C ASP A 318 -15.89 -2.32 -4.38
N LYS A 319 -17.23 -2.38 -4.57
CA LYS A 319 -17.94 -1.81 -5.71
C LYS A 319 -18.47 -0.39 -5.46
N LEU A 320 -18.52 0.08 -4.20
CA LEU A 320 -19.05 1.41 -3.87
C LEU A 320 -18.25 2.55 -4.52
N MET A 321 -16.93 2.53 -4.39
CA MET A 321 -16.10 3.64 -4.91
C MET A 321 -16.01 3.67 -6.44
N PRO A 322 -15.86 2.56 -7.16
CA PRO A 322 -15.96 2.58 -8.63
C PRO A 322 -17.26 3.23 -9.11
N GLU A 323 -18.40 2.84 -8.52
CA GLU A 323 -19.72 3.40 -8.87
C GLU A 323 -19.83 4.88 -8.49
N LEU A 324 -19.40 5.26 -7.28
CA LEU A 324 -19.38 6.65 -6.85
C LEU A 324 -18.58 7.53 -7.81
N LEU A 325 -17.36 7.13 -8.13
CA LEU A 325 -16.45 7.90 -8.98
C LEU A 325 -17.05 8.11 -10.37
N THR A 326 -17.65 7.07 -10.96
CA THR A 326 -18.33 7.17 -12.28
C THR A 326 -19.60 8.03 -12.21
N SER A 327 -20.30 8.05 -11.08
CA SER A 327 -21.51 8.86 -10.89
C SER A 327 -21.25 10.35 -10.62
N ILE A 328 -20.11 10.69 -10.02
CA ILE A 328 -19.76 12.09 -9.67
C ILE A 328 -19.28 12.85 -10.92
N ILE A 329 -18.48 12.23 -11.76
CA ILE A 329 -17.82 12.88 -12.89
C ILE A 329 -18.63 12.74 -14.17
N PRO A 330 -18.71 13.81 -15.01
CA PRO A 330 -19.27 13.69 -16.34
C PRO A 330 -18.54 12.62 -17.17
N PRO A 331 -19.25 11.89 -18.07
CA PRO A 331 -18.64 10.85 -18.92
C PRO A 331 -17.42 11.33 -19.72
N SER A 332 -17.38 12.61 -20.09
CA SER A 332 -16.25 13.24 -20.80
C SER A 332 -14.93 13.27 -20.00
N LEU A 333 -15.01 13.27 -18.66
CA LEU A 333 -13.86 13.30 -17.76
C LEU A 333 -13.59 11.96 -17.08
N SER A 334 -14.35 10.91 -17.40
CA SER A 334 -14.20 9.58 -16.76
C SER A 334 -12.80 8.96 -16.94
N VAL A 335 -12.04 9.40 -17.93
CA VAL A 335 -10.65 9.01 -18.14
C VAL A 335 -9.73 9.42 -16.96
N ILE A 336 -10.09 10.46 -16.23
CA ILE A 336 -9.34 10.95 -15.06
C ILE A 336 -9.34 9.89 -13.94
N ILE A 337 -10.48 9.22 -13.75
CA ILE A 337 -10.62 8.13 -12.77
C ILE A 337 -9.70 6.97 -13.13
N LEU A 338 -9.71 6.58 -14.40
CA LEU A 338 -8.84 5.51 -14.90
C LEU A 338 -7.37 5.84 -14.67
N LEU A 339 -6.95 7.05 -15.04
CA LEU A 339 -5.56 7.49 -14.85
C LEU A 339 -5.17 7.54 -13.37
N LEU A 340 -6.07 8.00 -12.49
CA LEU A 340 -5.84 8.02 -11.04
C LEU A 340 -5.56 6.62 -10.50
N ILE A 341 -6.48 5.69 -10.75
CA ILE A 341 -6.41 4.35 -10.17
C ILE A 341 -5.29 3.52 -10.82
N LEU A 342 -5.09 3.65 -12.15
CA LEU A 342 -3.96 3.02 -12.83
C LEU A 342 -2.64 3.51 -12.25
N SER A 343 -2.45 4.82 -12.09
CA SER A 343 -1.22 5.40 -11.57
C SER A 343 -0.94 4.95 -10.13
N ALA A 344 -1.95 4.99 -9.27
CA ALA A 344 -1.86 4.50 -7.89
C ALA A 344 -1.51 3.01 -7.81
N SER A 345 -2.16 2.17 -8.65
CA SER A 345 -1.96 0.72 -8.67
C SER A 345 -0.59 0.33 -9.20
N MET A 346 -0.21 0.87 -10.36
CA MET A 346 1.03 0.48 -11.05
C MET A 346 2.27 0.85 -10.25
N SER A 347 2.29 2.01 -9.59
CA SER A 347 3.37 2.40 -8.68
C SER A 347 3.50 1.44 -7.51
N THR A 348 2.38 1.12 -6.85
CA THR A 348 2.41 0.20 -5.70
C THR A 348 2.81 -1.20 -6.12
N LEU A 349 2.22 -1.77 -7.18
CA LEU A 349 2.59 -3.10 -7.68
C LEU A 349 4.07 -3.18 -8.02
N ALA A 350 4.63 -2.15 -8.67
CA ALA A 350 6.06 -2.11 -8.97
C ALA A 350 6.92 -2.18 -7.70
N ALA A 351 6.54 -1.43 -6.65
CA ALA A 351 7.26 -1.45 -5.38
C ALA A 351 7.15 -2.81 -4.66
N LEU A 352 5.96 -3.41 -4.63
CA LEU A 352 5.72 -4.71 -3.98
C LEU A 352 6.44 -5.85 -4.68
N VAL A 353 6.38 -5.89 -6.01
CA VAL A 353 7.06 -6.90 -6.81
C VAL A 353 8.57 -6.76 -6.71
N LEU A 354 9.09 -5.53 -6.74
CA LEU A 354 10.53 -5.28 -6.61
C LEU A 354 11.06 -5.74 -5.25
N ILE A 355 10.37 -5.43 -4.15
CA ILE A 355 10.83 -5.83 -2.81
C ILE A 355 10.70 -7.34 -2.60
N SER A 356 9.62 -7.97 -3.08
CA SER A 356 9.40 -9.41 -2.93
C SER A 356 10.37 -10.22 -3.77
N SER A 357 10.60 -9.85 -5.02
CA SER A 357 11.58 -10.53 -5.87
C SER A 357 13.01 -10.33 -5.39
N SER A 358 13.34 -9.16 -4.82
CA SER A 358 14.64 -8.91 -4.23
C SER A 358 14.88 -9.70 -2.94
N SER A 359 13.85 -9.92 -2.13
CA SER A 359 13.98 -10.72 -0.91
C SER A 359 14.40 -12.16 -1.25
N VAL A 360 13.84 -12.74 -2.30
CA VAL A 360 14.26 -14.07 -2.78
C VAL A 360 15.61 -14.03 -3.48
N THR A 361 15.84 -13.06 -4.35
CA THR A 361 17.07 -13.02 -5.18
C THR A 361 18.28 -12.60 -4.37
N LYS A 362 18.19 -11.49 -3.66
CA LYS A 362 19.32 -10.89 -2.94
C LYS A 362 19.47 -11.48 -1.55
N ASP A 363 18.38 -11.47 -0.76
CA ASP A 363 18.49 -11.84 0.64
C ASP A 363 18.59 -13.36 0.84
N PHE A 364 17.81 -14.14 0.08
CA PHE A 364 17.87 -15.61 0.15
C PHE A 364 18.95 -16.19 -0.76
N TYR A 365 18.83 -16.04 -2.09
CA TYR A 365 19.72 -16.74 -3.03
C TYR A 365 21.17 -16.28 -2.90
N ALA A 366 21.45 -14.97 -3.03
CA ALA A 366 22.82 -14.46 -2.89
C ALA A 366 23.30 -14.51 -1.43
N GLY A 367 22.41 -14.45 -0.43
CA GLY A 367 22.78 -14.51 0.98
C GLY A 367 23.12 -15.90 1.50
N PHE A 368 22.42 -16.94 1.04
CA PHE A 368 22.53 -18.30 1.59
C PHE A 368 22.93 -19.38 0.58
N VAL A 369 22.53 -19.24 -0.69
CA VAL A 369 22.72 -20.30 -1.71
C VAL A 369 24.01 -20.06 -2.50
N LYS A 370 24.19 -18.87 -3.06
CA LYS A 370 25.34 -18.55 -3.93
C LYS A 370 25.86 -17.15 -3.67
N LYS A 371 26.79 -17.01 -2.73
CA LYS A 371 27.34 -15.72 -2.27
C LYS A 371 28.13 -14.95 -3.34
N ASP A 372 28.67 -15.64 -4.32
CA ASP A 372 29.47 -15.13 -5.43
C ASP A 372 28.67 -15.05 -6.75
N ALA A 373 27.34 -15.00 -6.66
CA ALA A 373 26.49 -14.88 -7.83
C ALA A 373 26.76 -13.58 -8.59
N SER A 374 26.92 -13.70 -9.93
CA SER A 374 27.17 -12.54 -10.78
C SER A 374 25.95 -11.60 -10.87
N ASP A 375 26.18 -10.31 -11.06
CA ASP A 375 25.13 -9.29 -11.27
C ASP A 375 24.14 -9.70 -12.37
N LYS A 376 24.64 -10.30 -13.45
CA LYS A 376 23.81 -10.80 -14.56
C LYS A 376 22.85 -11.90 -14.08
N SER A 377 23.36 -12.87 -13.32
CA SER A 377 22.57 -13.98 -12.77
C SER A 377 21.50 -13.46 -11.80
N LEU A 378 21.88 -12.55 -10.90
CA LEU A 378 20.95 -11.94 -9.95
C LEU A 378 19.85 -11.13 -10.65
N THR A 379 20.23 -10.36 -11.69
CA THR A 379 19.24 -9.58 -12.46
C THR A 379 18.25 -10.48 -13.21
N ILE A 380 18.72 -11.57 -13.80
CA ILE A 380 17.85 -12.55 -14.48
C ILE A 380 16.91 -13.21 -13.45
N LEU A 381 17.48 -13.71 -12.34
CA LEU A 381 16.67 -14.34 -11.28
C LEU A 381 15.62 -13.38 -10.72
N MET A 382 15.97 -12.11 -10.50
CA MET A 382 15.03 -11.10 -10.02
C MET A 382 13.87 -10.87 -11.00
N ARG A 383 14.13 -10.83 -12.30
CA ARG A 383 13.09 -10.73 -13.32
C ARG A 383 12.17 -11.94 -13.35
N VAL A 384 12.73 -13.15 -13.25
CA VAL A 384 11.93 -14.38 -13.16
C VAL A 384 11.07 -14.39 -11.92
N MET A 385 11.66 -14.06 -10.76
CA MET A 385 10.90 -13.99 -9.50
C MET A 385 9.84 -12.90 -9.50
N SER A 386 10.05 -11.80 -10.21
CA SER A 386 9.03 -10.77 -10.43
C SER A 386 7.81 -11.33 -11.18
N GLY A 387 8.04 -12.10 -12.24
CA GLY A 387 6.96 -12.77 -12.97
C GLY A 387 6.21 -13.80 -12.11
N VAL A 388 6.94 -14.61 -11.37
CA VAL A 388 6.37 -15.60 -10.43
C VAL A 388 5.50 -14.91 -9.36
N PHE A 389 6.01 -13.82 -8.78
CA PHE A 389 5.28 -13.07 -7.76
C PHE A 389 3.97 -12.46 -8.32
N VAL A 390 4.03 -11.85 -9.50
CA VAL A 390 2.82 -11.32 -10.17
C VAL A 390 1.81 -12.44 -10.42
N LEU A 391 2.27 -13.59 -10.94
CA LEU A 391 1.40 -14.73 -11.17
C LEU A 391 0.70 -15.20 -9.89
N LEU A 392 1.44 -15.35 -8.79
CA LEU A 392 0.86 -15.74 -7.50
C LEU A 392 -0.15 -14.73 -6.98
N ALA A 393 0.13 -13.42 -7.12
CA ALA A 393 -0.79 -12.36 -6.73
C ALA A 393 -2.08 -12.36 -7.57
N VAL A 394 -1.97 -12.57 -8.88
CA VAL A 394 -3.14 -12.67 -9.79
C VAL A 394 -3.97 -13.91 -9.47
N LEU A 395 -3.34 -15.07 -9.26
CA LEU A 395 -4.05 -16.29 -8.87
C LEU A 395 -4.80 -16.12 -7.55
N LEU A 396 -4.20 -15.44 -6.58
CA LEU A 396 -4.86 -15.16 -5.30
C LEU A 396 -6.02 -14.16 -5.49
N ALA A 397 -5.86 -13.15 -6.33
CA ALA A 397 -6.91 -12.17 -6.64
C ALA A 397 -8.13 -12.79 -7.33
N LEU A 398 -7.94 -13.88 -8.11
CA LEU A 398 -9.06 -14.61 -8.73
C LEU A 398 -10.01 -15.26 -7.71
N VAL A 399 -9.53 -15.54 -6.50
CA VAL A 399 -10.35 -16.22 -5.47
C VAL A 399 -11.30 -15.25 -4.77
N GLU A 400 -11.01 -13.93 -4.77
CA GLU A 400 -11.81 -12.89 -4.09
C GLU A 400 -12.20 -13.29 -2.66
N PHE A 401 -11.23 -13.82 -1.88
CA PHE A 401 -11.50 -14.53 -0.61
C PHE A 401 -12.00 -13.61 0.51
N ASP A 402 -11.82 -12.29 0.39
CA ASP A 402 -12.31 -11.29 1.35
C ASP A 402 -12.33 -9.90 0.70
N VAL A 403 -12.91 -8.90 1.40
CA VAL A 403 -12.87 -7.51 0.96
C VAL A 403 -11.46 -6.93 1.06
N ILE A 404 -11.13 -5.99 0.18
CA ILE A 404 -9.79 -5.40 0.05
C ILE A 404 -9.21 -4.91 1.38
N VAL A 405 -10.02 -4.31 2.26
CA VAL A 405 -9.57 -3.80 3.56
C VAL A 405 -9.08 -4.91 4.49
N GLU A 406 -9.76 -6.07 4.51
CA GLU A 406 -9.36 -7.21 5.35
C GLU A 406 -8.09 -7.86 4.80
N ILE A 407 -7.99 -8.02 3.47
CA ILE A 407 -6.80 -8.57 2.81
C ILE A 407 -5.57 -7.69 3.07
N LEU A 408 -5.72 -6.37 2.96
CA LEU A 408 -4.62 -5.46 3.29
C LEU A 408 -4.31 -5.47 4.78
N GLY A 409 -5.34 -5.52 5.62
CA GLY A 409 -5.19 -5.52 7.07
C GLY A 409 -4.32 -6.67 7.56
N ILE A 410 -4.52 -7.90 7.06
CA ILE A 410 -3.68 -9.03 7.44
C ILE A 410 -2.27 -8.92 6.88
N SER A 411 -2.11 -8.43 5.64
CA SER A 411 -0.79 -8.23 5.03
C SER A 411 0.05 -7.22 5.79
N TRP A 412 -0.50 -6.03 6.01
CA TRP A 412 0.19 -4.96 6.74
C TRP A 412 0.35 -5.30 8.22
N GLY A 413 -0.66 -5.95 8.81
CA GLY A 413 -0.63 -6.41 10.19
C GLY A 413 0.48 -7.41 10.43
N ALA A 414 0.60 -8.44 9.62
CA ALA A 414 1.63 -9.48 9.74
C ALA A 414 3.04 -8.92 9.52
N ILE A 415 3.25 -8.12 8.46
CA ILE A 415 4.53 -7.48 8.18
C ILE A 415 4.90 -6.51 9.30
N GLY A 416 3.98 -5.62 9.69
CA GLY A 416 4.20 -4.68 10.78
C GLY A 416 4.49 -5.38 12.11
N ALA A 417 3.73 -6.41 12.45
CA ALA A 417 3.92 -7.20 13.67
C ALA A 417 5.27 -7.92 13.72
N PHE A 418 5.77 -8.38 12.56
CA PHE A 418 7.10 -9.00 12.49
C PHE A 418 8.23 -7.96 12.58
N PHE A 419 8.14 -6.87 11.81
CA PHE A 419 9.28 -5.96 11.62
C PHE A 419 9.34 -4.81 12.62
N LEU A 420 8.21 -4.32 13.17
CA LEU A 420 8.15 -3.06 13.89
C LEU A 420 9.08 -3.04 15.11
N GLY A 421 8.99 -4.03 15.99
CA GLY A 421 9.84 -4.12 17.18
C GLY A 421 11.32 -4.24 16.84
N PRO A 422 11.74 -5.26 16.06
CA PRO A 422 13.15 -5.43 15.71
C PRO A 422 13.74 -4.27 14.92
N PHE A 423 13.00 -3.71 13.97
CA PHE A 423 13.52 -2.65 13.11
C PHE A 423 13.62 -1.32 13.85
N VAL A 424 12.56 -0.88 14.51
CA VAL A 424 12.54 0.40 15.23
C VAL A 424 13.57 0.40 16.37
N TRP A 425 13.52 -0.58 17.25
CA TRP A 425 14.47 -0.65 18.35
C TRP A 425 15.90 -0.89 17.88
N GLY A 426 16.09 -1.65 16.81
CA GLY A 426 17.40 -1.84 16.18
C GLY A 426 18.04 -0.56 15.68
N LEU A 427 17.22 0.38 15.17
CA LEU A 427 17.66 1.69 14.71
C LEU A 427 17.94 2.67 15.85
N PHE A 428 17.14 2.64 16.92
CA PHE A 428 17.16 3.69 17.94
C PHE A 428 17.85 3.30 19.24
N SER A 429 18.03 2.02 19.52
CA SER A 429 18.61 1.54 20.78
C SER A 429 19.77 0.58 20.56
N LYS A 430 20.90 0.84 21.23
CA LYS A 430 22.03 -0.10 21.30
C LYS A 430 21.81 -1.21 22.35
N LYS A 431 20.84 -1.03 23.25
CA LYS A 431 20.59 -1.95 24.39
C LYS A 431 19.79 -3.19 24.02
N VAL A 432 19.08 -3.17 22.88
CA VAL A 432 18.33 -4.33 22.41
C VAL A 432 19.27 -5.39 21.82
N ASN A 433 18.94 -6.66 22.08
CA ASN A 433 19.75 -7.80 21.72
C ASN A 433 19.02 -8.77 20.78
N ARG A 434 19.70 -9.84 20.35
CA ARG A 434 19.16 -10.86 19.43
C ARG A 434 17.91 -11.54 20.00
N ASN A 435 17.91 -11.91 21.29
CA ASN A 435 16.79 -12.63 21.88
C ASN A 435 15.53 -11.77 21.92
N GLY A 436 15.66 -10.48 22.28
CA GLY A 436 14.57 -9.53 22.23
C GLY A 436 14.01 -9.35 20.81
N ALA A 437 14.89 -9.24 19.82
CA ALA A 437 14.48 -9.09 18.42
C ALA A 437 13.77 -10.35 17.89
N VAL A 438 14.27 -11.54 18.17
CA VAL A 438 13.64 -12.81 17.76
C VAL A 438 12.30 -12.98 18.47
N ALA A 439 12.24 -12.80 19.77
CA ALA A 439 11.01 -12.92 20.54
C ALA A 439 9.93 -11.95 20.05
N SER A 440 10.30 -10.67 19.82
CA SER A 440 9.34 -9.67 19.36
C SER A 440 8.81 -9.94 17.95
N ALA A 441 9.66 -10.40 17.04
CA ALA A 441 9.25 -10.77 15.68
C ALA A 441 8.26 -11.96 15.68
N LEU A 442 8.60 -13.01 16.41
CA LEU A 442 7.77 -14.23 16.45
C LEU A 442 6.47 -14.04 17.24
N LEU A 443 6.54 -13.42 18.41
CA LEU A 443 5.34 -13.20 19.24
C LEU A 443 4.43 -12.15 18.61
N GLY A 444 4.99 -11.09 18.00
CA GLY A 444 4.20 -10.10 17.28
C GLY A 444 3.44 -10.73 16.12
N LEU A 445 4.14 -11.42 15.22
CA LEU A 445 3.53 -12.13 14.09
C LEU A 445 2.56 -13.21 14.56
N GLY A 446 2.95 -14.04 15.53
CA GLY A 446 2.11 -15.10 16.07
C GLY A 446 0.80 -14.55 16.65
N THR A 447 0.87 -13.46 17.44
CA THR A 447 -0.32 -12.80 18.00
C THR A 447 -1.24 -12.28 16.87
N CYS A 448 -0.69 -11.62 15.86
CA CYS A 448 -1.45 -11.12 14.72
C CYS A 448 -2.21 -12.28 14.02
N LEU A 449 -1.52 -13.36 13.69
CA LEU A 449 -2.11 -14.49 12.98
C LEU A 449 -3.14 -15.23 13.83
N VAL A 450 -2.85 -15.50 15.11
CA VAL A 450 -3.78 -16.20 16.01
C VAL A 450 -5.08 -15.41 16.16
N LEU A 451 -5.01 -14.10 16.43
CA LEU A 451 -6.21 -13.28 16.56
C LEU A 451 -7.01 -13.21 15.25
N TYR A 452 -6.34 -13.06 14.12
CA TYR A 452 -6.99 -13.06 12.80
C TYR A 452 -7.74 -14.37 12.55
N PHE A 453 -7.08 -15.52 12.71
CA PHE A 453 -7.73 -16.82 12.47
C PHE A 453 -8.84 -17.13 13.47
N MET A 454 -8.76 -16.63 14.70
CA MET A 454 -9.88 -16.70 15.65
C MET A 454 -11.09 -15.88 15.16
N GLY A 455 -10.84 -14.77 14.44
CA GLY A 455 -11.91 -13.95 13.83
C GLY A 455 -12.58 -14.61 12.64
N VAL A 456 -11.82 -15.31 11.80
CA VAL A 456 -12.33 -16.05 10.63
C VAL A 456 -13.29 -17.19 11.03
N GLY A 457 -13.13 -17.75 12.23
CA GLY A 457 -14.00 -18.83 12.73
C GLY A 457 -15.33 -18.35 13.36
N VAL A 458 -15.60 -17.03 13.39
CA VAL A 458 -16.86 -16.48 13.93
C VAL A 458 -17.98 -16.67 12.92
N GLU A 459 -19.10 -17.23 13.35
CA GLU A 459 -20.28 -17.50 12.51
C GLU A 459 -20.78 -16.23 11.78
N THR A 460 -21.19 -16.39 10.53
CA THR A 460 -21.78 -15.33 9.72
C THR A 460 -23.02 -14.74 10.40
N GLY A 461 -23.00 -13.44 10.68
CA GLY A 461 -24.09 -12.72 11.36
C GLY A 461 -23.78 -12.30 12.78
N VAL A 462 -22.75 -12.82 13.43
CA VAL A 462 -22.25 -12.36 14.73
C VAL A 462 -21.27 -11.19 14.50
N ARG A 463 -21.41 -10.11 15.29
CA ARG A 463 -20.48 -8.99 15.22
C ARG A 463 -19.11 -9.44 15.74
N VAL A 464 -18.14 -9.54 14.81
CA VAL A 464 -16.76 -9.86 15.16
C VAL A 464 -16.18 -8.76 16.07
N PRO A 465 -15.64 -9.08 17.26
CA PRO A 465 -14.94 -8.11 18.09
C PRO A 465 -13.80 -7.45 17.31
N TRP A 466 -13.56 -6.15 17.54
CA TRP A 466 -12.60 -5.36 16.78
C TRP A 466 -11.19 -5.96 16.76
N TYR A 467 -10.76 -6.64 17.82
CA TYR A 467 -9.44 -7.25 17.97
C TYR A 467 -9.27 -8.55 17.17
N PHE A 468 -10.34 -9.12 16.66
CA PHE A 468 -10.33 -10.26 15.73
C PHE A 468 -10.44 -9.84 14.26
N THR A 469 -10.77 -8.58 13.97
CA THR A 469 -10.68 -8.06 12.60
C THR A 469 -9.21 -7.98 12.17
N SER A 470 -8.92 -8.07 10.88
CA SER A 470 -7.54 -8.01 10.41
C SER A 470 -6.80 -6.71 10.82
N PRO A 471 -7.43 -5.49 10.78
CA PRO A 471 -6.78 -4.30 11.33
C PRO A 471 -6.54 -4.37 12.84
N GLY A 472 -7.46 -4.94 13.60
CA GLY A 472 -7.33 -5.09 15.05
C GLY A 472 -6.24 -6.09 15.44
N ALA A 473 -6.25 -7.27 14.83
CA ALA A 473 -5.23 -8.29 15.02
C ALA A 473 -3.82 -7.77 14.67
N GLY A 474 -3.70 -7.06 13.54
CA GLY A 474 -2.47 -6.41 13.13
C GLY A 474 -1.98 -5.36 14.13
N THR A 475 -2.89 -4.51 14.63
CA THR A 475 -2.58 -3.49 15.64
C THR A 475 -2.05 -4.12 16.93
N ILE A 476 -2.71 -5.16 17.45
CA ILE A 476 -2.27 -5.85 18.67
C ILE A 476 -0.93 -6.55 18.42
N GLY A 477 -0.76 -7.24 17.30
CA GLY A 477 0.51 -7.88 16.94
C GLY A 477 1.67 -6.89 16.85
N MET A 478 1.46 -5.70 16.27
CA MET A 478 2.46 -4.63 16.22
C MET A 478 2.81 -4.08 17.62
N LEU A 479 1.81 -3.88 18.49
CA LEU A 479 2.05 -3.46 19.87
C LEU A 479 2.85 -4.51 20.63
N VAL A 480 2.49 -5.79 20.51
CA VAL A 480 3.25 -6.90 21.12
C VAL A 480 4.70 -6.86 20.62
N SER A 481 4.93 -6.76 19.31
CA SER A 481 6.27 -6.65 18.73
C SER A 481 7.07 -5.48 19.32
N LEU A 482 6.43 -4.32 19.42
CA LEU A 482 7.09 -3.09 19.92
C LEU A 482 7.51 -3.21 21.38
N PHE A 483 6.67 -3.78 22.25
CA PHE A 483 6.94 -3.87 23.69
C PHE A 483 7.79 -5.08 24.10
N VAL A 484 7.64 -6.23 23.43
CA VAL A 484 8.38 -7.45 23.75
C VAL A 484 9.89 -7.28 23.52
N ASN A 485 10.30 -6.56 22.48
CA ASN A 485 11.72 -6.40 22.16
C ASN A 485 12.54 -5.82 23.32
N PRO A 486 12.21 -4.63 23.87
CA PRO A 486 12.97 -4.07 24.98
C PRO A 486 12.84 -4.91 26.27
N ILE A 487 11.66 -5.47 26.56
CA ILE A 487 11.42 -6.27 27.76
C ILE A 487 12.34 -7.49 27.79
N VAL A 488 12.32 -8.32 26.73
CA VAL A 488 13.15 -9.52 26.63
C VAL A 488 14.64 -9.18 26.56
N SER A 489 14.99 -8.06 25.92
CA SER A 489 16.38 -7.60 25.86
C SER A 489 16.94 -7.21 27.25
N LEU A 490 16.12 -6.62 28.11
CA LEU A 490 16.51 -6.25 29.49
C LEU A 490 16.70 -7.49 30.38
N VAL A 491 15.80 -8.46 30.29
CA VAL A 491 15.89 -9.70 31.09
C VAL A 491 17.14 -10.51 30.72
N GLY A 492 17.54 -10.52 29.46
CA GLY A 492 18.72 -11.26 28.99
C GLY A 492 20.07 -10.63 29.37
N VAL A 493 20.09 -9.40 29.86
CA VAL A 493 21.34 -8.72 30.33
C VAL A 493 21.74 -9.16 31.75
N ASN A 494 20.77 -9.60 32.56
CA ASN A 494 21.02 -10.00 33.96
C ASN A 494 21.60 -11.42 34.11
N ASN A 495 21.79 -12.15 33.01
CA ASN A 495 22.31 -13.53 33.03
C ASN A 495 23.73 -13.66 32.41
N LYS A 496 24.52 -12.58 32.42
CA LYS A 496 25.96 -12.64 32.08
C LYS A 496 26.83 -12.18 33.21
#